data_84c4e5f2f326c1f5cc15c1990076fbce
#
_entry.id   84c4e5f2f326c1f5cc15c1990076fbce
#
_cell.length_a   1.000
_cell.length_b   1.000
_cell.length_c   1.000
_cell.angle_alpha   90.00
_cell.angle_beta   90.00
_cell.angle_gamma   90.00
#
_symmetry.space_group_name_H-M   'P 1'
#
loop_
_entity.id
_entity.type
_entity.pdbx_description
1 polymer ?
#
loop_
_entity_poly.entity_id
_entity_poly.type
_entity_poly.pdbx_seq_one_letter_code
_entity_poly.pdbx_strand_id
1 'polypeptide(L)'
;MKVLLMGHPNVGKSVIFNRLTGANVVSSNYPGTTVDYTQGYMRVFDRDIEIMDVPGTFSLDAKDKAEEVAVKMLMENPDAKIICVIDTSKLERGLYLALEIIERGFPLVLALNMWDVALDKNIVIDLQKLEVILGIPVVPTVAISGEGISTLVEKLIDVEPVDILHISNTMKLSCLMTSPGCAGCKGC
;
A
#
# COMPACT_ATOMS: atom_id res chain seq x y z
N MET A 1 -2.46 18.18 0.48
CA MET A 1 -2.47 16.73 0.84
C MET A 1 -1.19 16.11 0.29
N LYS A 2 -0.53 15.29 1.10
CA LYS A 2 0.66 14.52 0.68
C LYS A 2 0.32 13.04 0.58
N VAL A 3 0.94 12.36 -0.36
CA VAL A 3 0.79 10.92 -0.60
C VAL A 3 2.17 10.29 -0.69
N LEU A 4 2.37 9.21 0.04
CA LEU A 4 3.58 8.39 -0.06
C LEU A 4 3.25 7.09 -0.80
N LEU A 5 4.00 6.81 -1.85
CA LEU A 5 3.94 5.54 -2.57
C LEU A 5 4.93 4.58 -1.95
N MET A 6 4.45 3.57 -1.24
CA MET A 6 5.27 2.57 -0.55
C MET A 6 5.08 1.18 -1.15
N GLY A 7 6.03 0.30 -0.94
CA GLY A 7 5.97 -1.07 -1.44
C GLY A 7 7.35 -1.66 -1.67
N HIS A 8 7.39 -2.95 -1.90
CA HIS A 8 8.63 -3.67 -2.19
C HIS A 8 9.29 -3.18 -3.48
N PRO A 9 10.59 -3.41 -3.65
CA PRO A 9 11.24 -3.23 -4.94
C PRO A 9 10.55 -4.07 -6.05
N ASN A 10 10.46 -3.50 -7.26
CA ASN A 10 9.94 -4.16 -8.46
C ASN A 10 8.45 -4.58 -8.44
N VAL A 11 7.63 -3.98 -7.60
CA VAL A 11 6.16 -4.20 -7.60
C VAL A 11 5.40 -3.29 -8.58
N GLY A 12 6.12 -2.47 -9.36
CA GLY A 12 5.53 -1.52 -10.29
C GLY A 12 5.20 -0.16 -9.70
N LYS A 13 5.76 0.17 -8.52
CA LYS A 13 5.55 1.42 -7.79
C LYS A 13 5.81 2.66 -8.67
N SER A 14 6.97 2.75 -9.33
CA SER A 14 7.33 3.89 -10.19
C SER A 14 6.46 3.98 -11.46
N VAL A 15 5.88 2.86 -11.92
CA VAL A 15 4.93 2.90 -13.03
C VAL A 15 3.61 3.55 -12.58
N ILE A 16 3.10 3.19 -11.41
CA ILE A 16 1.92 3.84 -10.80
C ILE A 16 2.22 5.32 -10.56
N PHE A 17 3.39 5.65 -10.01
CA PHE A 17 3.82 7.02 -9.78
C PHE A 17 3.76 7.87 -11.07
N ASN A 18 4.35 7.38 -12.15
CA ASN A 18 4.33 8.05 -13.45
C ASN A 18 2.91 8.22 -14.02
N ARG A 19 2.03 7.25 -13.80
CA ARG A 19 0.62 7.34 -14.19
C ARG A 19 -0.14 8.42 -13.42
N LEU A 20 0.17 8.59 -12.14
CA LEU A 20 -0.48 9.57 -11.27
C LEU A 20 0.03 10.99 -11.52
N THR A 21 1.35 11.17 -11.74
CA THR A 21 2.00 12.49 -11.79
C THR A 21 2.22 13.02 -13.21
N GLY A 22 2.22 12.16 -14.22
CA GLY A 22 2.54 12.55 -15.60
C GLY A 22 3.99 13.05 -15.74
N ALA A 23 4.19 14.15 -16.48
CA ALA A 23 5.52 14.69 -16.79
C ALA A 23 6.13 15.59 -15.69
N ASN A 24 5.37 15.94 -14.65
CA ASN A 24 5.81 16.88 -13.61
C ASN A 24 6.50 16.15 -12.46
N VAL A 25 7.72 15.68 -12.71
CA VAL A 25 8.48 14.85 -11.78
C VAL A 25 9.84 15.47 -11.50
N VAL A 26 10.22 15.54 -10.23
CA VAL A 26 11.54 15.94 -9.77
C VAL A 26 12.17 14.76 -9.03
N SER A 27 13.35 14.34 -9.50
CA SER A 27 14.17 13.36 -8.79
C SER A 27 15.28 14.07 -8.04
N SER A 28 15.50 13.69 -6.79
CA SER A 28 16.56 14.25 -5.95
C SER A 28 17.04 13.21 -4.94
N ASN A 29 18.25 13.43 -4.39
CA ASN A 29 18.73 12.63 -3.28
C ASN A 29 18.05 13.06 -1.98
N TYR A 30 17.70 12.09 -1.13
CA TYR A 30 17.22 12.40 0.19
C TYR A 30 18.33 13.09 1.01
N PRO A 31 18.02 14.20 1.73
CA PRO A 31 19.03 15.01 2.41
C PRO A 31 19.99 14.18 3.27
N GLY A 32 21.30 14.37 3.04
CA GLY A 32 22.36 13.68 3.78
C GLY A 32 22.59 12.20 3.38
N THR A 33 22.02 11.76 2.25
CA THR A 33 22.19 10.39 1.74
C THR A 33 22.47 10.37 0.24
N THR A 34 22.82 9.19 -0.27
CA THR A 34 22.93 8.90 -1.71
C THR A 34 21.68 8.18 -2.25
N VAL A 35 20.62 8.09 -1.45
CA VAL A 35 19.38 7.41 -1.83
C VAL A 35 18.47 8.37 -2.58
N ASP A 36 18.11 8.01 -3.81
CA ASP A 36 17.21 8.79 -4.63
C ASP A 36 15.76 8.59 -4.21
N TYR A 37 14.98 9.66 -4.26
CA TYR A 37 13.53 9.61 -4.23
C TYR A 37 12.95 10.51 -5.32
N THR A 38 11.72 10.27 -5.70
CA THR A 38 11.05 11.03 -6.75
C THR A 38 9.79 11.67 -6.19
N GLN A 39 9.61 12.94 -6.53
CA GLN A 39 8.48 13.76 -6.11
C GLN A 39 7.75 14.27 -7.34
N GLY A 40 6.43 14.29 -7.30
CA GLY A 40 5.59 14.80 -8.38
C GLY A 40 4.26 15.30 -7.85
N TYR A 41 3.45 15.84 -8.75
CA TYR A 41 2.14 16.39 -8.43
C TYR A 41 1.06 15.75 -9.29
N MET A 42 -0.04 15.38 -8.64
CA MET A 42 -1.26 14.93 -9.28
C MET A 42 -2.35 15.98 -9.06
N ARG A 43 -3.10 16.33 -10.10
CA ARG A 43 -4.23 17.25 -9.98
C ARG A 43 -5.54 16.49 -9.89
N VAL A 44 -6.27 16.69 -8.79
CA VAL A 44 -7.57 16.08 -8.56
C VAL A 44 -8.53 17.15 -8.06
N PHE A 45 -9.67 17.34 -8.75
CA PHE A 45 -10.70 18.32 -8.39
C PHE A 45 -10.12 19.72 -8.08
N ASP A 46 -9.29 20.27 -8.99
CA ASP A 46 -8.62 21.56 -8.85
C ASP A 46 -7.66 21.69 -7.64
N ARG A 47 -7.27 20.59 -7.02
CA ARG A 47 -6.26 20.55 -5.96
C ARG A 47 -5.02 19.82 -6.45
N ASP A 48 -3.86 20.41 -6.18
CA ASP A 48 -2.59 19.75 -6.39
C ASP A 48 -2.26 18.86 -5.19
N ILE A 49 -2.03 17.59 -5.46
CA ILE A 49 -1.65 16.57 -4.48
C ILE A 49 -0.20 16.22 -4.74
N GLU A 50 0.62 16.40 -3.72
CA GLU A 50 2.03 16.01 -3.74
C GLU A 50 2.16 14.50 -3.56
N ILE A 51 2.87 13.83 -4.46
CA ILE A 51 3.15 12.40 -4.39
C ILE A 51 4.65 12.18 -4.32
N MET A 52 5.09 11.36 -3.39
CA MET A 52 6.49 10.95 -3.26
C MET A 52 6.62 9.45 -3.49
N ASP A 53 7.48 9.06 -4.46
CA ASP A 53 7.87 7.66 -4.67
C ASP A 53 8.96 7.31 -3.66
N VAL A 54 8.59 6.62 -2.60
CA VAL A 54 9.47 6.23 -1.50
C VAL A 54 10.37 5.09 -1.95
N PRO A 55 11.65 5.04 -1.56
CA PRO A 55 12.53 3.90 -1.84
C PRO A 55 11.87 2.58 -1.47
N GLY A 56 12.08 1.54 -2.29
CA GLY A 56 11.47 0.23 -2.05
C GLY A 56 11.91 -0.34 -0.70
N THR A 57 10.94 -0.79 0.11
CA THR A 57 11.19 -1.37 1.44
C THR A 57 10.39 -2.64 1.64
N PHE A 58 10.96 -3.61 2.36
CA PHE A 58 10.30 -4.86 2.69
C PHE A 58 9.57 -4.82 4.03
N SER A 59 10.04 -3.98 4.95
CA SER A 59 9.44 -3.77 6.27
C SER A 59 9.81 -2.39 6.78
N LEU A 60 9.20 -1.97 7.88
CA LEU A 60 9.55 -0.73 8.58
C LEU A 60 10.65 -0.93 9.63
N ASP A 61 11.17 -2.15 9.77
CA ASP A 61 12.41 -2.47 10.48
C ASP A 61 13.58 -2.37 9.47
N ALA A 62 14.12 -1.16 9.33
CA ALA A 62 15.12 -0.84 8.32
C ALA A 62 16.42 -1.67 8.50
N LYS A 63 16.85 -2.35 7.43
CA LYS A 63 18.07 -3.16 7.39
C LYS A 63 19.15 -2.55 6.52
N ASP A 64 18.77 -1.61 5.66
CA ASP A 64 19.69 -0.89 4.78
C ASP A 64 19.34 0.61 4.71
N LYS A 65 20.21 1.37 4.03
CA LYS A 65 20.04 2.83 3.92
C LYS A 65 18.79 3.25 3.15
N ALA A 66 18.34 2.47 2.17
CA ALA A 66 17.14 2.78 1.40
C ALA A 66 15.89 2.61 2.28
N GLU A 67 15.83 1.54 3.06
CA GLU A 67 14.77 1.29 4.03
C GLU A 67 14.78 2.34 5.16
N GLU A 68 15.96 2.75 5.67
CA GLU A 68 16.08 3.85 6.64
C GLU A 68 15.47 5.15 6.10
N VAL A 69 15.72 5.48 4.82
CA VAL A 69 15.14 6.66 4.17
C VAL A 69 13.62 6.50 4.04
N ALA A 70 13.15 5.33 3.65
CA ALA A 70 11.71 5.06 3.53
C ALA A 70 10.98 5.27 4.87
N VAL A 71 11.53 4.76 5.96
CA VAL A 71 10.99 4.93 7.31
C VAL A 71 11.04 6.40 7.74
N LYS A 72 12.13 7.11 7.48
CA LYS A 72 12.22 8.55 7.78
C LYS A 72 11.19 9.36 7.01
N MET A 73 11.04 9.13 5.71
CA MET A 73 10.02 9.79 4.89
C MET A 73 8.62 9.58 5.44
N LEU A 74 8.30 8.37 5.90
CA LEU A 74 7.03 8.06 6.54
C LEU A 74 6.85 8.85 7.85
N MET A 75 7.84 8.84 8.73
CA MET A 75 7.76 9.51 10.04
C MET A 75 7.76 11.04 9.95
N GLU A 76 8.41 11.61 8.95
CA GLU A 76 8.43 13.07 8.71
C GLU A 76 7.12 13.59 8.07
N ASN A 77 6.24 12.69 7.61
CA ASN A 77 4.96 13.04 7.01
C ASN A 77 3.79 12.34 7.72
N PRO A 78 3.52 12.66 8.99
CA PRO A 78 2.51 11.94 9.80
C PRO A 78 1.07 12.09 9.26
N ASP A 79 0.78 13.17 8.52
CA ASP A 79 -0.52 13.43 7.93
C ASP A 79 -0.63 12.92 6.47
N ALA A 80 0.38 12.18 5.98
CA ALA A 80 0.35 11.65 4.63
C ALA A 80 -0.61 10.47 4.50
N LYS A 81 -1.28 10.38 3.37
CA LYS A 81 -2.00 9.17 2.97
C LYS A 81 -1.05 8.25 2.22
N ILE A 82 -1.22 6.95 2.40
CA ILE A 82 -0.30 5.95 1.86
C ILE A 82 -0.99 5.16 0.74
N ILE A 83 -0.30 5.00 -0.38
CA ILE A 83 -0.62 3.95 -1.36
C ILE A 83 0.43 2.86 -1.18
N CYS A 84 0.02 1.72 -0.65
CA CYS A 84 0.89 0.55 -0.57
C CYS A 84 0.72 -0.33 -1.81
N VAL A 85 1.77 -0.43 -2.61
CA VAL A 85 1.77 -1.20 -3.86
C VAL A 85 2.33 -2.60 -3.61
N ILE A 86 1.54 -3.60 -3.97
CA ILE A 86 1.90 -5.02 -3.80
C ILE A 86 1.85 -5.72 -5.15
N ASP A 87 2.82 -6.60 -5.41
CA ASP A 87 2.75 -7.61 -6.47
C ASP A 87 1.70 -8.66 -6.07
N THR A 88 0.57 -8.68 -6.76
CA THR A 88 -0.55 -9.58 -6.49
C THR A 88 -0.13 -11.05 -6.49
N SER A 89 0.84 -11.42 -7.32
CA SER A 89 1.35 -12.80 -7.37
C SER A 89 2.17 -13.22 -6.15
N LYS A 90 2.50 -12.26 -5.26
CA LYS A 90 3.28 -12.45 -4.03
C LYS A 90 2.60 -11.74 -2.85
N LEU A 91 1.28 -11.85 -2.78
CA LEU A 91 0.41 -11.12 -1.85
C LEU A 91 0.90 -11.17 -0.40
N GLU A 92 1.22 -12.36 0.10
CA GLU A 92 1.60 -12.58 1.51
C GLU A 92 2.80 -11.69 1.93
N ARG A 93 3.82 -11.58 1.07
CA ARG A 93 5.00 -10.76 1.37
C ARG A 93 4.66 -9.28 1.44
N GLY A 94 3.79 -8.82 0.54
CA GLY A 94 3.40 -7.42 0.49
C GLY A 94 2.47 -7.02 1.62
N LEU A 95 1.60 -7.91 2.07
CA LEU A 95 0.68 -7.67 3.19
C LEU A 95 1.43 -7.38 4.50
N TYR A 96 2.60 -7.95 4.71
CA TYR A 96 3.40 -7.68 5.91
C TYR A 96 3.70 -6.18 6.07
N LEU A 97 4.21 -5.54 5.02
CA LEU A 97 4.46 -4.10 5.02
C LEU A 97 3.17 -3.27 5.20
N ALA A 98 2.08 -3.69 4.56
CA ALA A 98 0.79 -3.01 4.71
C ALA A 98 0.30 -3.04 6.16
N LEU A 99 0.40 -4.18 6.83
CA LEU A 99 0.04 -4.33 8.25
C LEU A 99 0.91 -3.43 9.14
N GLU A 100 2.22 -3.38 8.93
CA GLU A 100 3.12 -2.49 9.70
C GLU A 100 2.75 -1.00 9.53
N ILE A 101 2.31 -0.58 8.33
CA ILE A 101 1.85 0.79 8.07
C ILE A 101 0.53 1.06 8.80
N ILE A 102 -0.41 0.10 8.76
CA ILE A 102 -1.70 0.20 9.49
C ILE A 102 -1.46 0.28 11.00
N GLU A 103 -0.55 -0.54 11.53
CA GLU A 103 -0.17 -0.53 12.96
C GLU A 103 0.33 0.83 13.44
N ARG A 104 0.94 1.60 12.55
CA ARG A 104 1.39 2.97 12.85
C ARG A 104 0.30 4.03 12.69
N GLY A 105 -0.93 3.62 12.32
CA GLY A 105 -2.09 4.51 12.24
C GLY A 105 -2.14 5.38 10.98
N PHE A 106 -1.42 5.03 9.91
CA PHE A 106 -1.50 5.77 8.66
C PHE A 106 -2.73 5.38 7.83
N PRO A 107 -3.42 6.37 7.22
CA PRO A 107 -4.46 6.09 6.24
C PRO A 107 -3.84 5.40 5.01
N LEU A 108 -4.34 4.21 4.66
CA LEU A 108 -3.75 3.34 3.65
C LEU A 108 -4.77 2.88 2.62
N VAL A 109 -4.40 2.96 1.34
CA VAL A 109 -5.06 2.23 0.25
C VAL A 109 -4.10 1.17 -0.28
N LEU A 110 -4.58 -0.05 -0.42
CA LEU A 110 -3.81 -1.17 -0.95
C LEU A 110 -4.00 -1.30 -2.46
N ALA A 111 -2.93 -1.10 -3.23
CA ALA A 111 -2.91 -1.33 -4.67
C ALA A 111 -2.34 -2.72 -4.97
N LEU A 112 -3.21 -3.64 -5.39
CA LEU A 112 -2.83 -4.98 -5.85
C LEU A 112 -2.43 -4.90 -7.32
N ASN A 113 -1.16 -4.58 -7.58
CA ASN A 113 -0.63 -4.41 -8.91
C ASN A 113 -0.25 -5.75 -9.56
N MET A 114 -0.05 -5.73 -10.88
CA MET A 114 0.16 -6.97 -11.68
C MET A 114 -1.03 -7.91 -11.57
N TRP A 115 -2.24 -7.35 -11.53
CA TRP A 115 -3.47 -8.11 -11.41
C TRP A 115 -3.68 -9.07 -12.57
N ASP A 116 -3.33 -8.64 -13.79
CA ASP A 116 -3.28 -9.44 -15.00
C ASP A 116 -2.40 -10.69 -14.85
N VAL A 117 -1.19 -10.52 -14.31
CA VAL A 117 -0.26 -11.64 -14.04
C VAL A 117 -0.82 -12.63 -13.03
N ALA A 118 -1.55 -12.15 -12.02
CA ALA A 118 -2.20 -13.02 -11.05
C ALA A 118 -3.33 -13.83 -11.68
N LEU A 119 -4.14 -13.21 -12.54
CA LEU A 119 -5.19 -13.91 -13.30
C LEU A 119 -4.61 -14.98 -14.23
N ASP A 120 -3.53 -14.66 -14.96
CA ASP A 120 -2.84 -15.61 -15.83
C ASP A 120 -2.29 -16.83 -15.07
N LYS A 121 -1.93 -16.62 -13.80
CA LYS A 121 -1.49 -17.69 -12.89
C LYS A 121 -2.62 -18.41 -12.17
N ASN A 122 -3.88 -18.10 -12.48
CA ASN A 122 -5.08 -18.60 -11.80
C ASN A 122 -5.08 -18.37 -10.28
N ILE A 123 -4.50 -17.23 -9.84
CA ILE A 123 -4.54 -16.81 -8.45
C ILE A 123 -5.89 -16.13 -8.21
N VAL A 124 -6.70 -16.71 -7.34
CA VAL A 124 -8.01 -16.18 -6.97
C VAL A 124 -7.89 -15.45 -5.64
N ILE A 125 -8.25 -14.17 -5.62
CA ILE A 125 -8.26 -13.34 -4.43
C ILE A 125 -9.67 -12.79 -4.23
N ASP A 126 -10.22 -13.01 -3.05
CA ASP A 126 -11.49 -12.41 -2.62
C ASP A 126 -11.22 -11.01 -2.10
N LEU A 127 -11.39 -10.02 -2.99
CA LEU A 127 -11.13 -8.60 -2.68
C LEU A 127 -12.02 -8.09 -1.55
N GLN A 128 -13.32 -8.45 -1.55
CA GLN A 128 -14.26 -8.01 -0.54
C GLN A 128 -13.87 -8.54 0.85
N LYS A 129 -13.51 -9.81 0.91
CA LYS A 129 -13.05 -10.43 2.15
C LYS A 129 -11.75 -9.78 2.64
N LEU A 130 -10.82 -9.46 1.73
CA LEU A 130 -9.56 -8.81 2.06
C LEU A 130 -9.80 -7.39 2.60
N GLU A 131 -10.68 -6.60 1.97
CA GLU A 131 -11.08 -5.29 2.46
C GLU A 131 -11.70 -5.34 3.86
N VAL A 132 -12.60 -6.29 4.09
CA VAL A 132 -13.26 -6.48 5.40
C VAL A 132 -12.25 -6.85 6.49
N ILE A 133 -11.31 -7.76 6.19
CA ILE A 133 -10.29 -8.19 7.15
C ILE A 133 -9.34 -7.06 7.50
N LEU A 134 -8.85 -6.33 6.51
CA LEU A 134 -7.87 -5.26 6.70
C LEU A 134 -8.51 -3.93 7.15
N GLY A 135 -9.80 -3.74 6.89
CA GLY A 135 -10.51 -2.48 7.15
C GLY A 135 -10.09 -1.33 6.25
N ILE A 136 -9.37 -1.58 5.16
CA ILE A 136 -8.85 -0.58 4.24
C ILE A 136 -9.33 -0.87 2.81
N PRO A 137 -9.41 0.15 1.94
CA PRO A 137 -9.71 -0.07 0.53
C PRO A 137 -8.63 -0.90 -0.16
N VAL A 138 -9.06 -1.87 -0.98
CA VAL A 138 -8.19 -2.72 -1.79
C VAL A 138 -8.55 -2.57 -3.26
N VAL A 139 -7.59 -2.16 -4.08
CA VAL A 139 -7.83 -1.85 -5.49
C VAL A 139 -6.93 -2.72 -6.37
N PRO A 140 -7.50 -3.58 -7.23
CA PRO A 140 -6.74 -4.29 -8.25
C PRO A 140 -6.27 -3.29 -9.31
N THR A 141 -4.99 -3.38 -9.70
CA THR A 141 -4.39 -2.47 -10.68
C THR A 141 -3.53 -3.21 -11.69
N VAL A 142 -3.54 -2.71 -12.92
CA VAL A 142 -2.57 -3.06 -13.97
C VAL A 142 -1.88 -1.77 -14.39
N ALA A 143 -0.78 -1.43 -13.70
CA ALA A 143 -0.12 -0.14 -13.87
C ALA A 143 0.30 0.14 -15.32
N ILE A 144 0.68 -0.89 -16.10
CA ILE A 144 1.11 -0.76 -17.50
C ILE A 144 -0.06 -0.29 -18.38
N SER A 145 -1.26 -0.83 -18.23
CA SER A 145 -2.45 -0.42 -18.99
C SER A 145 -3.10 0.83 -18.38
N GLY A 146 -2.94 1.08 -17.09
CA GLY A 146 -3.61 2.13 -16.32
C GLY A 146 -4.94 1.67 -15.70
N GLU A 147 -5.27 0.40 -15.81
CA GLU A 147 -6.47 -0.17 -15.17
C GLU A 147 -6.39 -0.03 -13.66
N GLY A 148 -7.51 0.35 -13.04
CA GLY A 148 -7.64 0.55 -11.59
C GLY A 148 -7.06 1.86 -11.05
N ILE A 149 -6.31 2.65 -11.85
CA ILE A 149 -5.66 3.89 -11.36
C ILE A 149 -6.69 4.95 -10.94
N SER A 150 -7.78 5.13 -11.70
CA SER A 150 -8.84 6.08 -11.34
C SER A 150 -9.51 5.69 -10.01
N THR A 151 -9.84 4.42 -9.86
CA THR A 151 -10.43 3.87 -8.62
C THR A 151 -9.47 4.04 -7.43
N LEU A 152 -8.17 3.84 -7.65
CA LEU A 152 -7.14 4.04 -6.62
C LEU A 152 -7.14 5.49 -6.12
N VAL A 153 -7.24 6.47 -7.04
CA VAL A 153 -7.30 7.90 -6.69
C VAL A 153 -8.59 8.23 -5.94
N GLU A 154 -9.74 7.73 -6.38
CA GLU A 154 -11.02 7.93 -5.70
C GLU A 154 -10.98 7.41 -4.26
N LYS A 155 -10.52 6.19 -4.06
CA LYS A 155 -10.41 5.59 -2.72
C LYS A 155 -9.41 6.32 -1.83
N LEU A 156 -8.32 6.85 -2.40
CA LEU A 156 -7.29 7.58 -1.67
C LEU A 156 -7.82 8.88 -1.04
N ILE A 157 -8.76 9.55 -1.71
CA ILE A 157 -9.30 10.83 -1.21
C ILE A 157 -10.03 10.65 0.12
N ASP A 158 -10.79 9.57 0.24
CA ASP A 158 -11.70 9.32 1.37
C ASP A 158 -11.11 8.37 2.42
N VAL A 159 -9.89 7.82 2.20
CA VAL A 159 -9.31 6.87 3.14
C VAL A 159 -8.97 7.54 4.48
N GLU A 160 -9.32 6.85 5.56
CA GLU A 160 -9.05 7.23 6.95
C GLU A 160 -8.20 6.15 7.63
N PRO A 161 -7.50 6.49 8.73
CA PRO A 161 -6.75 5.51 9.51
C PRO A 161 -7.68 4.43 10.08
N VAL A 162 -7.19 3.20 10.13
CA VAL A 162 -7.92 2.06 10.70
C VAL A 162 -7.30 1.67 12.04
N ASP A 163 -8.16 1.36 13.02
CA ASP A 163 -7.70 0.81 14.29
C ASP A 163 -7.32 -0.66 14.12
N ILE A 164 -6.13 -1.02 14.59
CA ILE A 164 -5.63 -2.40 14.57
C ILE A 164 -6.53 -3.39 15.31
N LEU A 165 -7.29 -2.92 16.30
CA LEU A 165 -8.28 -3.73 17.00
C LEU A 165 -9.37 -4.23 16.05
N HIS A 166 -9.68 -3.48 14.98
CA HIS A 166 -10.61 -3.91 13.95
C HIS A 166 -10.11 -5.19 13.25
N ILE A 167 -8.84 -5.22 12.83
CA ILE A 167 -8.24 -6.38 12.15
C ILE A 167 -8.26 -7.60 13.07
N SER A 168 -7.84 -7.44 14.32
CA SER A 168 -7.81 -8.53 15.30
C SER A 168 -9.21 -9.12 15.58
N ASN A 169 -10.21 -8.27 15.73
CA ASN A 169 -11.58 -8.71 15.98
C ASN A 169 -12.22 -9.38 14.75
N THR A 170 -11.97 -8.85 13.55
CA THR A 170 -12.49 -9.40 12.30
C THR A 170 -11.88 -10.77 12.00
N MET A 171 -10.57 -10.94 12.24
CA MET A 171 -9.92 -12.26 12.11
C MET A 171 -10.49 -13.29 13.07
N LYS A 172 -10.76 -12.92 14.33
CA LYS A 172 -11.40 -13.82 15.31
C LYS A 172 -12.81 -14.22 14.88
N LEU A 173 -13.60 -13.29 14.40
CA LEU A 173 -14.97 -13.56 13.90
C LEU A 173 -14.97 -14.45 12.66
N SER A 174 -14.06 -14.25 11.71
CA SER A 174 -13.95 -15.09 10.51
C SER A 174 -13.52 -16.52 10.86
N CYS A 175 -12.64 -16.70 11.83
CA CYS A 175 -12.24 -18.02 12.32
C CYS A 175 -13.40 -18.77 12.99
N LEU A 176 -14.26 -18.08 13.74
CA LEU A 176 -15.44 -18.65 14.38
C LEU A 176 -16.54 -19.06 13.37
N MET A 177 -16.66 -18.34 12.24
CA MET A 177 -17.68 -18.63 11.22
C MET A 177 -17.29 -19.73 10.23
N THR A 178 -16.00 -20.04 10.07
CA THR A 178 -15.51 -21.01 9.08
C THR A 178 -15.27 -22.41 9.63
N SER A 179 -15.39 -22.65 10.94
CA SER A 179 -15.15 -23.96 11.55
C SER A 179 -16.20 -24.34 12.59
N PRO A 180 -17.30 -25.03 12.20
CA PRO A 180 -18.15 -25.66 13.18
C PRO A 180 -17.50 -26.96 13.72
N GLY A 181 -16.29 -26.87 14.25
CA GLY A 181 -15.58 -28.07 14.72
C GLY A 181 -14.19 -27.90 15.33
N CYS A 182 -13.68 -26.69 15.43
CA CYS A 182 -12.38 -26.44 16.05
C CYS A 182 -12.49 -26.35 17.60
N ALA A 183 -12.74 -27.48 18.26
CA ALA A 183 -12.65 -27.62 19.72
C ALA A 183 -11.17 -27.84 20.13
N GLY A 184 -10.23 -26.96 19.73
CA GLY A 184 -8.82 -27.21 19.99
C GLY A 184 -7.83 -26.06 19.92
N CYS A 185 -8.22 -24.88 19.50
CA CYS A 185 -7.31 -23.72 19.52
C CYS A 185 -7.19 -23.14 20.93
N LYS A 186 -6.30 -23.71 21.73
CA LYS A 186 -5.72 -23.06 22.92
C LYS A 186 -4.54 -22.21 22.41
N GLY A 187 -4.72 -20.90 22.28
CA GLY A 187 -3.66 -19.94 22.05
C GLY A 187 -3.66 -19.32 20.62
N CYS A 188 -4.62 -18.45 20.35
CA CYS A 188 -4.50 -17.29 19.47
C CYS A 188 -4.75 -16.04 20.32
#